data_7a58efb4af5f5ecba48550fe6157ea6c
#
_entry.id   7a58efb4af5f5ecba48550fe6157ea6c
#
_cell.length_a   1.000
_cell.length_b   1.000
_cell.length_c   1.000
_cell.angle_alpha   90.00
_cell.angle_beta   90.00
_cell.angle_gamma   90.00
#
_symmetry.space_group_name_H-M   'P 1'
#
loop_
_entity.id
_entity.type
_entity.pdbx_description
1 polymer ?
#
loop_
_entity_poly.entity_id
_entity_poly.type
_entity_poly.pdbx_seq_one_letter_code
_entity_poly.pdbx_strand_id
1 'polypeptide(L)'
;MYLSVWMSYNLGIKGDFSGLYQWLDAHNGIECGNNIAFIKYEYQNDFLTELKSDLEKSVDIKGTDRIYIIYYDAEKRQTVGKFLFGNRKAAPWVGYAPSNETVDDI
;
A
#
# COMPACT_ATOMS: atom_id res chain seq x y z
N MET A 1 9.14 -17.39 -6.75
CA MET A 1 8.75 -16.34 -7.69
C MET A 1 8.88 -14.97 -7.03
N TYR A 2 9.27 -13.98 -7.81
CA TYR A 2 9.42 -12.61 -7.30
C TYR A 2 8.38 -11.71 -7.94
N LEU A 3 7.85 -10.76 -7.17
CA LEU A 3 6.95 -9.75 -7.68
C LEU A 3 7.39 -8.38 -7.18
N SER A 4 7.44 -7.42 -8.10
CA SER A 4 7.74 -6.03 -7.75
C SER A 4 6.53 -5.38 -7.10
N VAL A 5 6.75 -4.77 -5.94
CA VAL A 5 5.67 -4.18 -5.15
C VAL A 5 6.08 -2.78 -4.71
N TRP A 6 5.21 -1.81 -4.96
CA TRP A 6 5.30 -0.49 -4.34
C TRP A 6 4.35 -0.48 -3.17
N MET A 7 4.86 -0.09 -2.02
CA MET A 7 4.12 -0.12 -0.76
C MET A 7 4.04 1.28 -0.18
N SER A 8 2.83 1.79 -0.07
CA SER A 8 2.57 3.05 0.63
C SER A 8 2.07 2.71 2.02
N TYR A 9 2.71 3.26 3.04
CA TYR A 9 2.34 2.97 4.43
C TYR A 9 2.01 4.25 5.17
N ASN A 10 0.92 4.21 5.90
CA ASN A 10 0.49 5.31 6.75
C ASN A 10 0.06 4.72 8.08
N LEU A 11 1.03 4.58 8.97
CA LEU A 11 0.77 4.04 10.29
C LEU A 11 0.26 5.15 11.20
N GLY A 12 -0.58 4.78 12.16
CA GLY A 12 -1.08 5.72 13.14
C GLY A 12 0.01 6.26 14.05
N ILE A 13 -0.35 7.19 14.93
CA ILE A 13 0.60 7.84 15.83
C ILE A 13 1.40 6.82 16.66
N LYS A 14 0.74 5.73 17.06
CA LYS A 14 1.38 4.65 17.81
C LYS A 14 1.78 3.49 16.93
N GLY A 15 1.98 3.74 15.64
CA GLY A 15 2.34 2.72 14.68
C GLY A 15 3.70 2.10 14.95
N ASP A 16 3.83 0.84 14.58
CA ASP A 16 5.06 0.08 14.77
C ASP A 16 6.04 0.35 13.62
N PHE A 17 6.57 1.56 13.57
CA PHE A 17 7.57 1.92 12.54
C PHE A 17 8.83 1.08 12.65
N SER A 18 9.24 0.73 13.86
CA SER A 18 10.42 -0.09 14.06
C SER A 18 10.27 -1.46 13.41
N GLY A 19 9.13 -2.12 13.64
CA GLY A 19 8.85 -3.42 13.01
C GLY A 19 8.76 -3.33 11.51
N LEU A 20 8.09 -2.31 10.99
CA LEU A 20 7.98 -2.11 9.55
C LEU A 20 9.34 -1.83 8.89
N TYR A 21 10.15 -0.98 9.50
CA TYR A 21 11.46 -0.64 8.94
C TYR A 21 12.41 -1.83 8.99
N GLN A 22 12.36 -2.64 10.04
CA GLN A 22 13.13 -3.88 10.11
C GLN A 22 12.73 -4.83 8.99
N TRP A 23 11.43 -4.95 8.75
CA TRP A 23 10.90 -5.80 7.68
C TRP A 23 11.34 -5.29 6.29
N LEU A 24 11.21 -3.98 6.06
CA LEU A 24 11.63 -3.38 4.79
C LEU A 24 13.13 -3.55 4.55
N ASP A 25 13.94 -3.34 5.57
CA ASP A 25 15.38 -3.50 5.46
C ASP A 25 15.76 -4.95 5.18
N ALA A 26 15.11 -5.91 5.85
CA ALA A 26 15.33 -7.32 5.61
C ALA A 26 14.96 -7.76 4.20
N HIS A 27 14.05 -7.05 3.55
CA HIS A 27 13.64 -7.31 2.17
C HIS A 27 14.32 -6.40 1.15
N ASN A 28 15.38 -5.72 1.54
CA ASN A 28 16.14 -4.81 0.69
C ASN A 28 15.27 -3.72 0.07
N GLY A 29 14.37 -3.17 0.88
CA GLY A 29 13.47 -2.12 0.44
C GLY A 29 14.20 -0.88 -0.04
N ILE A 30 13.66 -0.25 -1.08
CA ILE A 30 14.21 0.97 -1.67
C ILE A 30 13.26 2.11 -1.37
N GLU A 31 13.81 3.21 -0.86
CA GLU A 31 13.04 4.40 -0.53
C GLU A 31 12.58 5.09 -1.83
N CYS A 32 11.28 5.39 -1.92
CA CYS A 32 10.67 5.99 -3.12
C CYS A 32 9.92 7.28 -2.81
N GLY A 33 10.18 7.89 -1.68
CA GLY A 33 9.48 9.08 -1.22
C GLY A 33 8.92 8.86 0.17
N ASN A 34 8.32 9.89 0.74
CA ASN A 34 7.77 9.80 2.08
C ASN A 34 6.72 8.69 2.14
N ASN A 35 6.97 7.72 3.01
CA ASN A 35 6.06 6.63 3.29
C ASN A 35 5.77 5.72 2.08
N ILE A 36 6.72 5.62 1.15
CA ILE A 36 6.62 4.72 -0.01
C ILE A 36 7.93 3.96 -0.14
N ALA A 37 7.82 2.64 -0.25
CA ALA A 37 8.96 1.76 -0.47
C ALA A 37 8.70 0.82 -1.63
N PHE A 38 9.77 0.44 -2.32
CA PHE A 38 9.73 -0.56 -3.38
C PHE A 38 10.46 -1.80 -2.90
N ILE A 39 9.86 -2.97 -3.08
CA ILE A 39 10.49 -4.25 -2.78
C ILE A 39 10.25 -5.24 -3.91
N LYS A 40 11.13 -6.23 -4.01
CA LYS A 40 10.90 -7.43 -4.80
C LYS A 40 10.58 -8.54 -3.81
N TYR A 41 9.33 -8.92 -3.78
CA TYR A 41 8.87 -9.90 -2.80
C TYR A 41 8.87 -11.31 -3.37
N GLU A 42 9.49 -12.22 -2.66
CA GLU A 42 9.51 -13.64 -3.04
C GLU A 42 8.32 -14.34 -2.40
N TYR A 43 7.55 -15.06 -3.21
CA TYR A 43 6.41 -15.82 -2.74
C TYR A 43 6.38 -17.21 -3.38
N GLN A 44 5.64 -18.14 -2.78
CA GLN A 44 5.57 -19.53 -3.23
C GLN A 44 4.30 -19.82 -4.01
N ASN A 45 3.14 -19.50 -3.44
CA ASN A 45 1.84 -19.87 -3.99
C ASN A 45 0.91 -18.68 -4.18
N ASP A 46 0.59 -17.96 -3.11
CA ASP A 46 -0.35 -16.85 -3.16
C ASP A 46 0.29 -15.57 -2.63
N PHE A 47 0.57 -14.66 -3.55
CA PHE A 47 1.28 -13.42 -3.25
C PHE A 47 0.62 -12.62 -2.14
N LEU A 48 -0.67 -12.34 -2.26
CA LEU A 48 -1.35 -11.46 -1.30
C LEU A 48 -1.40 -12.06 0.10
N THR A 49 -1.77 -13.32 0.20
CA THR A 49 -1.86 -14.00 1.48
C THR A 49 -0.51 -14.09 2.16
N GLU A 50 0.53 -14.42 1.40
CA GLU A 50 1.89 -14.57 1.94
C GLU A 50 2.45 -13.23 2.37
N LEU A 51 2.30 -12.19 1.57
CA LEU A 51 2.78 -10.85 1.91
C LEU A 51 2.11 -10.33 3.18
N LYS A 52 0.79 -10.46 3.25
CA LYS A 52 0.03 -10.00 4.42
C LYS A 52 0.44 -10.74 5.67
N SER A 53 0.53 -12.06 5.61
CA SER A 53 0.94 -12.89 6.73
C SER A 53 2.36 -12.57 7.20
N ASP A 54 3.26 -12.36 6.24
CA ASP A 54 4.64 -12.04 6.55
C ASP A 54 4.76 -10.69 7.28
N LEU A 55 4.04 -9.69 6.82
CA LEU A 55 3.99 -8.41 7.52
C LEU A 55 3.40 -8.53 8.91
N GLU A 56 2.33 -9.29 9.07
CA GLU A 56 1.69 -9.48 10.37
C GLU A 56 2.62 -10.15 11.39
N LYS A 57 3.57 -10.95 10.94
CA LYS A 57 4.55 -11.58 11.82
C LYS A 57 5.60 -10.60 12.34
N SER A 58 5.90 -9.58 11.58
CA SER A 58 7.00 -8.65 11.88
C SER A 58 6.55 -7.29 12.37
N VAL A 59 5.33 -6.91 12.07
CA VAL A 59 4.79 -5.58 12.37
C VAL A 59 3.54 -5.73 13.22
N ASP A 60 3.49 -5.01 14.32
CA ASP A 60 2.30 -4.94 15.15
C ASP A 60 1.29 -3.99 14.49
N ILE A 61 0.47 -4.56 13.61
CA ILE A 61 -0.51 -3.80 12.83
C ILE A 61 -1.68 -3.41 13.74
N LYS A 62 -2.03 -2.13 13.72
CA LYS A 62 -3.12 -1.57 14.49
C LYS A 62 -4.30 -1.21 13.60
N GLY A 63 -5.48 -1.07 14.21
CA GLY A 63 -6.70 -0.80 13.46
C GLY A 63 -6.71 0.50 12.67
N THR A 64 -5.85 1.46 13.04
CA THR A 64 -5.71 2.74 12.33
C THR A 64 -4.64 2.73 11.27
N ASP A 65 -3.88 1.65 11.16
CA ASP A 65 -2.80 1.56 10.18
C ASP A 65 -3.35 1.28 8.79
N ARG A 66 -2.70 1.86 7.79
CA ARG A 66 -3.05 1.64 6.40
C ARG A 66 -1.79 1.32 5.61
N ILE A 67 -1.83 0.21 4.87
CA ILE A 67 -0.76 -0.18 3.95
C ILE A 67 -1.42 -0.50 2.62
N TYR A 68 -1.06 0.27 1.60
CA TYR A 68 -1.55 0.12 0.24
C TYR A 68 -0.44 -0.38 -0.65
N ILE A 69 -0.72 -1.36 -1.49
CA ILE A 69 0.28 -1.90 -2.40
C ILE A 69 -0.16 -1.74 -3.84
N ILE A 70 0.83 -1.59 -4.71
CA ILE A 70 0.64 -1.54 -6.16
C ILE A 70 1.55 -2.60 -6.74
N TYR A 71 1.00 -3.44 -7.61
CA TYR A 71 1.75 -4.52 -8.24
C TYR A 71 1.11 -4.90 -9.58
N TYR A 72 1.86 -5.64 -10.40
CA TYR A 72 1.34 -6.14 -11.67
C TYR A 72 0.67 -7.49 -11.46
N ASP A 73 -0.59 -7.59 -11.83
CA ASP A 73 -1.35 -8.85 -11.78
C ASP A 73 -1.29 -9.51 -13.16
N ALA A 74 -0.52 -10.59 -13.27
CA ALA A 74 -0.29 -11.27 -14.54
C ALA A 74 -1.54 -11.94 -15.08
N GLU A 75 -2.46 -12.38 -14.21
CA GLU A 75 -3.70 -12.99 -14.65
C GLU A 75 -4.63 -11.96 -15.31
N LYS A 76 -4.73 -10.79 -14.70
CA LYS A 76 -5.54 -9.70 -15.23
C LYS A 76 -4.82 -8.88 -16.28
N ARG A 77 -3.51 -9.07 -16.42
CA ARG A 77 -2.63 -8.32 -17.33
C ARG A 77 -2.72 -6.82 -17.11
N GLN A 78 -2.72 -6.41 -15.85
CA GLN A 78 -2.79 -4.99 -15.50
C GLN A 78 -2.14 -4.73 -14.15
N THR A 79 -1.72 -3.48 -13.97
CA THR A 79 -1.27 -3.01 -12.66
C THR A 79 -2.49 -2.77 -11.79
N VAL A 80 -2.46 -3.29 -10.57
CA VAL A 80 -3.55 -3.13 -9.62
C VAL A 80 -3.04 -2.54 -8.33
N GLY A 81 -3.92 -1.83 -7.63
CA GLY A 81 -3.66 -1.33 -6.29
C GLY A 81 -4.64 -1.91 -5.31
N LYS A 82 -4.18 -2.17 -4.09
CA LYS A 82 -5.01 -2.80 -3.09
C LYS A 82 -4.56 -2.42 -1.68
N PHE A 83 -5.53 -2.21 -0.79
CA PHE A 83 -5.23 -2.10 0.64
C PHE A 83 -4.93 -3.48 1.20
N LEU A 84 -3.71 -3.65 1.68
CA LEU A 84 -3.34 -4.86 2.41
C LEU A 84 -3.86 -4.77 3.84
N PHE A 85 -3.80 -3.58 4.42
CA PHE A 85 -4.36 -3.26 5.74
C PHE A 85 -5.06 -1.92 5.66
N GLY A 86 -6.16 -1.80 6.38
CA GLY A 86 -6.92 -0.56 6.43
C GLY A 86 -7.85 -0.38 5.25
N ASN A 87 -8.49 0.77 5.19
CA ASN A 87 -9.51 1.06 4.21
C ASN A 87 -9.30 2.43 3.58
N ARG A 88 -9.89 2.60 2.40
CA ARG A 88 -9.87 3.87 1.69
C ARG A 88 -10.65 4.94 2.48
N LYS A 89 -10.09 6.13 2.52
CA LYS A 89 -10.75 7.29 3.11
C LYS A 89 -11.26 8.21 2.00
N ALA A 90 -12.09 9.17 2.38
CA ALA A 90 -12.51 10.20 1.45
C ALA A 90 -11.29 10.97 0.93
N ALA A 91 -11.24 11.19 -0.37
CA ALA A 91 -10.12 11.88 -0.98
C ALA A 91 -10.18 13.37 -0.61
N PRO A 92 -9.06 13.95 -0.14
CA PRO A 92 -9.04 15.35 0.27
C PRO A 92 -9.22 16.34 -0.89
N TRP A 93 -9.09 15.89 -2.12
CA TRP A 93 -9.22 16.74 -3.29
C TRP A 93 -10.62 16.77 -3.88
N VAL A 94 -11.56 16.04 -3.33
CA VAL A 94 -12.94 16.02 -3.83
C VAL A 94 -13.52 17.44 -3.78
N GLY A 95 -14.04 17.90 -4.91
CA GLY A 95 -14.63 19.22 -5.01
C GLY A 95 -13.67 20.36 -5.37
N TYR A 96 -12.36 20.07 -5.48
CA TYR A 96 -11.38 21.11 -5.81
C TYR A 96 -11.36 21.46 -7.30
N ALA A 97 -11.69 20.53 -8.18
CA ALA A 97 -11.77 20.84 -9.61
C ALA A 97 -13.06 21.58 -9.91
N PRO A 98 -13.05 22.52 -10.88
CA PRO A 98 -14.28 23.18 -11.32
C PRO A 98 -15.30 22.16 -11.82
N SER A 99 -16.57 22.37 -11.46
CA SER A 99 -17.65 21.50 -11.91
C SER A 99 -18.25 22.04 -13.20
N ASN A 100 -18.42 21.17 -14.18
CA ASN A 100 -19.12 21.53 -15.42
C ASN A 100 -20.62 21.68 -15.21
N GLU A 101 -21.14 21.10 -14.15
CA GLU A 101 -22.56 21.14 -13.87
C GLU A 101 -23.08 22.55 -13.62
N THR A 102 -22.25 23.39 -13.00
CA THR A 102 -22.65 24.77 -12.72
C THR A 102 -22.84 25.58 -13.97
N VAL A 103 -22.19 25.20 -15.05
CA VAL A 103 -22.33 25.90 -16.33
C VAL A 103 -23.66 25.56 -16.99
N ASP A 104 -24.08 24.34 -16.81
CA ASP A 104 -25.30 23.84 -17.45
C ASP A 104 -26.55 24.36 -16.82
N ASP A 105 -26.46 24.86 -15.63
CA ASP A 105 -27.61 25.41 -14.91
C ASP A 105 -28.05 26.76 -15.41
N ILE A 106 -27.37 27.29 -16.34
CA ILE A 106 -27.68 28.63 -16.91
C ILE A 106 -28.62 28.57 -18.11
#